data_a0fa54bb6e9c88f13c031fac3ee3bd15
#
_entry.id   a0fa54bb6e9c88f13c031fac3ee3bd15
#
_cell.length_a   1.000
_cell.length_b   1.000
_cell.length_c   1.000
_cell.angle_alpha   90.00
_cell.angle_beta   90.00
_cell.angle_gamma   90.00
#
_symmetry.space_group_name_H-M   'P 1'
#
loop_
_entity.id
_entity.type
_entity.pdbx_description
1 polymer ?
#
loop_
_entity_poly.entity_id
_entity_poly.type
_entity_poly.pdbx_seq_one_letter_code
_entity_poly.pdbx_strand_id
1 'polypeptide(L)'
;MSDKTNVVRIFESKKIKCKFYTYDSDGAISGVEVAKQLGQNPEKVFKTLVAVGKSGKNYVFMIPVAEELDLKKAAAAVGEKSIGMLKQKDLLPTTGYVHGGCSPVGMKKRFATVIDSSAENFDTIIYSAGKIRFQVETSLD
;
A
#
# COMPACT_ATOMS: atom_id res chain seq x y z
N MET A 1 -22.22 12.33 7.34
CA MET A 1 -20.94 11.96 7.95
C MET A 1 -19.90 11.71 6.89
N SER A 2 -18.73 12.24 7.08
CA SER A 2 -17.66 12.08 6.09
C SER A 2 -16.90 10.80 6.31
N ASP A 3 -16.86 9.93 5.30
CA ASP A 3 -16.04 8.74 5.32
C ASP A 3 -14.66 8.99 4.74
N LYS A 4 -14.27 10.26 4.64
CA LYS A 4 -13.00 10.64 4.04
C LYS A 4 -11.81 10.31 4.94
N THR A 5 -10.86 9.55 4.40
CA THR A 5 -9.58 9.31 5.04
C THR A 5 -8.65 10.48 4.75
N ASN A 6 -7.50 10.51 5.43
CA ASN A 6 -6.46 11.49 5.15
C ASN A 6 -5.98 11.38 3.70
N VAL A 7 -5.91 10.16 3.16
CA VAL A 7 -5.51 9.93 1.76
C VAL A 7 -6.50 10.59 0.81
N VAL A 8 -7.80 10.44 1.05
CA VAL A 8 -8.84 11.07 0.24
C VAL A 8 -8.68 12.59 0.26
N ARG A 9 -8.46 13.16 1.44
CA ARG A 9 -8.26 14.60 1.59
C ARG A 9 -7.04 15.09 0.83
N ILE A 10 -5.94 14.34 0.86
CA ILE A 10 -4.70 14.68 0.13
C ILE A 10 -5.00 14.70 -1.37
N PHE A 11 -5.68 13.69 -1.90
CA PHE A 11 -6.00 13.64 -3.32
C PHE A 11 -6.93 14.76 -3.74
N GLU A 12 -7.92 15.09 -2.92
CA GLU A 12 -8.83 16.21 -3.21
C GLU A 12 -8.09 17.53 -3.20
N SER A 13 -7.20 17.76 -2.23
CA SER A 13 -6.47 19.02 -2.11
C SER A 13 -5.51 19.24 -3.28
N LYS A 14 -4.95 18.16 -3.83
CA LYS A 14 -4.04 18.23 -4.97
C LYS A 14 -4.76 18.07 -6.31
N LYS A 15 -6.07 17.90 -6.28
CA LYS A 15 -6.91 17.71 -7.48
C LYS A 15 -6.47 16.52 -8.32
N ILE A 16 -6.03 15.44 -7.67
CA ILE A 16 -5.61 14.21 -8.32
C ILE A 16 -6.85 13.41 -8.73
N LYS A 17 -6.89 13.02 -10.00
CA LYS A 17 -7.97 12.17 -10.51
C LYS A 17 -7.84 10.77 -9.96
N CYS A 18 -8.90 10.26 -9.35
CA CYS A 18 -8.90 8.93 -8.76
C CYS A 18 -10.32 8.42 -8.56
N LYS A 19 -10.43 7.13 -8.30
CA LYS A 19 -11.68 6.49 -7.89
C LYS A 19 -11.49 5.92 -6.51
N PHE A 20 -12.53 5.93 -5.70
CA PHE A 20 -12.50 5.35 -4.36
C PHE A 20 -13.47 4.18 -4.30
N TYR A 21 -13.06 3.14 -3.60
CA TYR A 21 -13.86 1.93 -3.39
C TYR A 21 -13.99 1.66 -1.90
N THR A 22 -15.13 1.12 -1.51
CA THR A 22 -15.32 0.60 -0.16
C THR A 22 -15.77 -0.85 -0.28
N TYR A 23 -15.44 -1.64 0.73
CA TYR A 23 -15.84 -3.03 0.77
C TYR A 23 -16.24 -3.43 2.19
N ASP A 24 -17.10 -4.44 2.30
CA ASP A 24 -17.51 -4.96 3.58
C ASP A 24 -16.52 -6.03 4.03
N SER A 25 -16.13 -5.97 5.29
CA SER A 25 -15.23 -6.94 5.87
C SER A 25 -15.55 -7.09 7.35
N ASP A 26 -15.75 -8.33 7.78
CA ASP A 26 -15.98 -8.65 9.17
C ASP A 26 -14.68 -8.98 9.90
N GLY A 27 -13.56 -8.69 9.28
CA GLY A 27 -12.26 -8.96 9.86
C GLY A 27 -11.21 -9.13 8.80
N ALA A 28 -10.29 -10.06 9.02
CA ALA A 28 -9.12 -10.22 8.18
C ALA A 28 -9.45 -10.97 6.90
N ILE A 29 -9.82 -10.26 5.83
CA ILE A 29 -9.86 -10.86 4.51
C ILE A 29 -8.61 -10.41 3.75
N SER A 30 -8.09 -11.29 2.89
CA SER A 30 -6.90 -10.99 2.12
C SER A 30 -7.20 -9.99 1.00
N GLY A 31 -6.16 -9.33 0.49
CA GLY A 31 -6.31 -8.42 -0.65
C GLY A 31 -6.87 -9.13 -1.88
N VAL A 32 -6.53 -10.42 -2.07
CA VAL A 32 -7.05 -11.21 -3.17
C VAL A 32 -8.56 -11.40 -3.03
N GLU A 33 -9.04 -11.70 -1.83
CA GLU A 33 -10.46 -11.86 -1.55
C GLU A 33 -11.23 -10.56 -1.77
N VAL A 34 -10.66 -9.43 -1.35
CA VAL A 34 -11.24 -8.11 -1.57
C VAL A 34 -11.36 -7.82 -3.07
N ALA A 35 -10.29 -8.07 -3.83
CA ALA A 35 -10.30 -7.86 -5.27
C ALA A 35 -11.39 -8.69 -5.94
N LYS A 36 -11.52 -9.95 -5.54
CA LYS A 36 -12.54 -10.84 -6.07
C LYS A 36 -13.96 -10.34 -5.74
N GLN A 37 -14.17 -9.90 -4.51
CA GLN A 37 -15.45 -9.38 -4.05
C GLN A 37 -15.88 -8.15 -4.84
N LEU A 38 -14.94 -7.28 -5.18
CA LEU A 38 -15.20 -6.04 -5.92
C LEU A 38 -15.11 -6.20 -7.44
N GLY A 39 -14.82 -7.41 -7.94
CA GLY A 39 -14.69 -7.66 -9.37
C GLY A 39 -13.45 -7.00 -9.98
N GLN A 40 -12.42 -6.78 -9.17
CA GLN A 40 -11.17 -6.16 -9.62
C GLN A 40 -10.19 -7.22 -10.12
N ASN A 41 -9.31 -6.82 -11.03
CA ASN A 41 -8.20 -7.66 -11.46
C ASN A 41 -7.14 -7.69 -10.34
N PRO A 42 -6.87 -8.85 -9.71
CA PRO A 42 -5.91 -8.92 -8.60
C PRO A 42 -4.50 -8.45 -8.98
N GLU A 43 -4.11 -8.59 -10.24
CA GLU A 43 -2.79 -8.16 -10.70
C GLU A 43 -2.62 -6.63 -10.65
N LYS A 44 -3.73 -5.92 -10.62
CA LYS A 44 -3.79 -4.47 -10.58
C LYS A 44 -3.96 -3.93 -9.16
N VAL A 45 -4.29 -4.79 -8.21
CA VAL A 45 -4.48 -4.41 -6.81
C VAL A 45 -3.19 -4.66 -6.05
N PHE A 46 -2.67 -3.61 -5.42
CA PHE A 46 -1.37 -3.64 -4.73
C PHE A 46 -1.55 -3.54 -3.23
N LYS A 47 -0.70 -4.24 -2.50
CA LYS A 47 -0.59 -4.11 -1.05
C LYS A 47 0.64 -3.28 -0.73
N THR A 48 0.57 -2.55 0.38
CA THR A 48 1.65 -1.68 0.85
C THR A 48 2.33 -2.36 2.03
N LEU A 49 3.60 -2.68 1.86
CA LEU A 49 4.41 -3.36 2.87
C LEU A 49 5.49 -2.42 3.38
N VAL A 50 5.72 -2.43 4.69
CA VAL A 50 6.80 -1.65 5.29
C VAL A 50 7.88 -2.59 5.75
N ALA A 51 9.12 -2.28 5.37
CA ALA A 51 10.28 -3.09 5.66
C ALA A 51 11.34 -2.30 6.39
N VAL A 52 12.27 -3.00 7.01
CA VAL A 52 13.42 -2.40 7.68
C VAL A 52 14.69 -2.99 7.13
N GLY A 53 15.62 -2.12 6.69
CA GLY A 53 16.93 -2.56 6.20
C GLY A 53 17.90 -2.80 7.35
N LYS A 54 19.01 -3.44 7.04
CA LYS A 54 20.07 -3.68 8.02
C LYS A 54 20.57 -2.37 8.63
N SER A 55 20.51 -1.27 7.87
CA SER A 55 20.91 0.06 8.34
C SER A 55 19.95 0.66 9.38
N GLY A 56 18.79 0.05 9.58
CA GLY A 56 17.74 0.57 10.44
C GLY A 56 16.75 1.49 9.73
N LYS A 57 16.98 1.79 8.46
CA LYS A 57 16.06 2.62 7.68
C LYS A 57 14.82 1.84 7.28
N ASN A 58 13.70 2.55 7.20
CA ASN A 58 12.44 1.96 6.75
C ASN A 58 12.18 2.24 5.28
N TYR A 59 11.56 1.29 4.63
CA TYR A 59 11.20 1.37 3.21
C TYR A 59 9.78 0.88 2.99
N VAL A 60 9.14 1.41 1.97
CA VAL A 60 7.79 1.02 1.59
C VAL A 60 7.85 0.30 0.25
N PHE A 61 7.25 -0.88 0.19
CA PHE A 61 7.17 -1.66 -1.04
C PHE A 61 5.72 -1.92 -1.39
N MET A 62 5.36 -1.65 -2.63
CA MET A 62 4.02 -1.93 -3.16
C MET A 62 4.13 -3.06 -4.17
N ILE A 63 3.44 -4.15 -3.92
CA ILE A 63 3.44 -5.34 -4.77
C ILE A 63 2.02 -5.85 -4.97
N PRO A 64 1.75 -6.64 -6.03
CA PRO A 64 0.42 -7.21 -6.23
C PRO A 64 -0.02 -8.02 -5.02
N VAL A 65 -1.30 -7.94 -4.68
CA VAL A 65 -1.85 -8.56 -3.47
C VAL A 65 -1.66 -10.07 -3.40
N ALA A 66 -1.56 -10.75 -4.54
CA ALA A 66 -1.38 -12.20 -4.60
C ALA A 66 0.07 -12.64 -4.44
N GLU A 67 1.01 -11.71 -4.45
CA GLU A 67 2.43 -12.03 -4.40
C GLU A 67 3.05 -11.74 -3.05
N GLU A 68 4.23 -12.33 -2.82
CA GLU A 68 5.03 -12.07 -1.63
C GLU A 68 6.27 -11.27 -2.01
N LEU A 69 6.75 -10.44 -1.10
CA LEU A 69 7.93 -9.64 -1.33
C LEU A 69 9.18 -10.51 -1.33
N ASP A 70 9.96 -10.44 -2.43
CA ASP A 70 11.28 -11.06 -2.51
C ASP A 70 12.27 -10.17 -1.76
N LEU A 71 12.65 -10.58 -0.56
CA LEU A 71 13.49 -9.77 0.32
C LEU A 71 14.87 -9.48 -0.25
N LYS A 72 15.43 -10.41 -1.03
CA LYS A 72 16.73 -10.20 -1.66
C LYS A 72 16.67 -9.16 -2.76
N LYS A 73 15.65 -9.23 -3.61
CA LYS A 73 15.44 -8.24 -4.66
C LYS A 73 15.10 -6.87 -4.06
N ALA A 74 14.32 -6.86 -2.99
CA ALA A 74 13.97 -5.62 -2.29
C ALA A 74 15.22 -4.95 -1.73
N ALA A 75 16.10 -5.70 -1.09
CA ALA A 75 17.35 -5.17 -0.55
C ALA A 75 18.23 -4.59 -1.65
N ALA A 76 18.35 -5.29 -2.77
CA ALA A 76 19.14 -4.81 -3.91
C ALA A 76 18.57 -3.53 -4.48
N ALA A 77 17.23 -3.42 -4.56
CA ALA A 77 16.56 -2.25 -5.13
C ALA A 77 16.82 -0.97 -4.34
N VAL A 78 17.04 -1.07 -3.02
CA VAL A 78 17.26 0.09 -2.16
C VAL A 78 18.68 0.21 -1.65
N GLY A 79 19.60 -0.67 -2.09
CA GLY A 79 21.00 -0.62 -1.69
C GLY A 79 21.28 -1.07 -0.27
N GLU A 80 20.45 -1.92 0.30
CA GLU A 80 20.64 -2.51 1.62
C GLU A 80 21.30 -3.88 1.53
N LYS A 81 22.07 -4.24 2.55
CA LYS A 81 22.68 -5.57 2.62
C LYS A 81 21.64 -6.66 2.85
N SER A 82 20.61 -6.34 3.62
CA SER A 82 19.48 -7.21 3.87
C SER A 82 18.28 -6.40 4.28
N ILE A 83 17.11 -6.98 4.10
CA ILE A 83 15.84 -6.38 4.47
C ILE A 83 14.97 -7.42 5.15
N GLY A 84 14.24 -6.98 6.17
CA GLY A 84 13.21 -7.79 6.82
C GLY A 84 11.91 -6.99 6.89
N MET A 85 10.81 -7.68 7.14
CA MET A 85 9.54 -7.00 7.31
C MET A 85 9.48 -6.30 8.66
N LEU A 86 8.89 -5.11 8.69
CA LEU A 86 8.63 -4.41 9.95
C LEU A 86 7.63 -5.22 10.75
N LYS A 87 7.84 -5.34 12.06
CA LYS A 87 6.91 -6.06 12.92
C LYS A 87 5.56 -5.34 12.95
N GLN A 88 4.49 -6.09 12.95
CA GLN A 88 3.14 -5.52 12.93
C GLN A 88 2.90 -4.54 14.09
N LYS A 89 3.45 -4.81 15.26
CA LYS A 89 3.34 -3.92 16.43
C LYS A 89 3.97 -2.56 16.23
N ASP A 90 4.93 -2.46 15.31
CA ASP A 90 5.66 -1.22 15.03
C ASP A 90 5.05 -0.42 13.87
N LEU A 91 4.07 -0.99 13.17
CA LEU A 91 3.51 -0.38 11.97
C LEU A 91 2.80 0.95 12.28
N LEU A 92 1.91 0.96 13.25
CA LEU A 92 1.17 2.17 13.60
C LEU A 92 2.09 3.30 14.10
N PRO A 93 3.01 3.05 15.06
CA PRO A 93 3.92 4.13 15.48
C PRO A 93 4.82 4.63 14.36
N THR A 94 5.19 3.79 13.40
CA THR A 94 6.10 4.16 12.32
C THR A 94 5.39 4.90 11.18
N THR A 95 4.21 4.45 10.78
CA THR A 95 3.52 4.97 9.59
C THR A 95 2.27 5.78 9.89
N GLY A 96 1.64 5.55 11.01
CA GLY A 96 0.33 6.10 11.32
C GLY A 96 -0.83 5.23 10.83
N TYR A 97 -0.53 4.08 10.22
CA TYR A 97 -1.53 3.17 9.68
C TYR A 97 -1.49 1.81 10.38
N VAL A 98 -2.61 1.11 10.34
CA VAL A 98 -2.71 -0.25 10.89
C VAL A 98 -2.59 -1.28 9.77
N HIS A 99 -2.31 -2.53 10.14
CA HIS A 99 -2.26 -3.64 9.19
C HIS A 99 -3.60 -3.77 8.45
N GLY A 100 -3.55 -3.88 7.14
CA GLY A 100 -4.75 -3.94 6.29
C GLY A 100 -5.27 -2.57 5.86
N GLY A 101 -4.80 -1.49 6.49
CA GLY A 101 -5.17 -0.13 6.13
C GLY A 101 -3.99 0.75 5.80
N CYS A 102 -2.82 0.17 5.56
CA CYS A 102 -1.60 0.93 5.28
C CYS A 102 -1.59 1.44 3.84
N SER A 103 -1.38 2.75 3.67
CA SER A 103 -1.27 3.40 2.37
C SER A 103 0.11 4.03 2.22
N PRO A 104 0.67 4.08 0.99
CA PRO A 104 1.93 4.79 0.76
C PRO A 104 1.76 6.30 0.87
N VAL A 105 0.52 6.79 0.81
CA VAL A 105 0.21 8.22 0.83
C VAL A 105 -0.08 8.66 2.26
N GLY A 106 0.47 9.82 2.65
CA GLY A 106 0.12 10.44 3.93
C GLY A 106 0.69 9.77 5.17
N MET A 107 1.78 9.03 5.07
CA MET A 107 2.46 8.45 6.23
C MET A 107 3.03 9.54 7.14
N LYS A 108 3.21 9.23 8.42
CA LYS A 108 3.80 10.15 9.41
C LYS A 108 5.13 10.71 8.95
N LYS A 109 5.94 9.86 8.29
CA LYS A 109 7.24 10.24 7.75
C LYS A 109 7.28 9.86 6.28
N ARG A 110 8.12 10.53 5.52
CA ARG A 110 8.33 10.20 4.13
C ARG A 110 9.41 9.12 4.03
N PHE A 111 9.03 7.96 3.54
CA PHE A 111 9.95 6.84 3.32
C PHE A 111 10.16 6.61 1.83
N ALA A 112 11.32 6.08 1.47
CA ALA A 112 11.56 5.66 0.10
C ALA A 112 10.54 4.57 -0.27
N THR A 113 9.81 4.76 -1.36
CA THR A 113 8.76 3.86 -1.81
C THR A 113 9.15 3.24 -3.14
N VAL A 114 9.08 1.91 -3.20
CA VAL A 114 9.38 1.13 -4.40
C VAL A 114 8.11 0.39 -4.82
N ILE A 115 7.76 0.51 -6.09
CA ILE A 115 6.57 -0.14 -6.65
C ILE A 115 7.02 -1.22 -7.61
N ASP A 116 6.43 -2.41 -7.51
CA ASP A 116 6.75 -3.51 -8.42
C ASP A 116 6.54 -3.08 -9.88
N SER A 117 7.45 -3.51 -10.75
CA SER A 117 7.43 -3.09 -12.16
C SER A 117 6.17 -3.52 -12.91
N SER A 118 5.45 -4.52 -12.42
CA SER A 118 4.19 -4.94 -13.02
C SER A 118 3.14 -3.82 -13.04
N ALA A 119 3.30 -2.80 -12.18
CA ALA A 119 2.41 -1.64 -12.17
C ALA A 119 2.41 -0.90 -13.51
N GLU A 120 3.52 -0.95 -14.24
CA GLU A 120 3.65 -0.29 -15.54
C GLU A 120 2.74 -0.90 -16.61
N ASN A 121 2.21 -2.11 -16.37
CA ASN A 121 1.30 -2.78 -17.29
C ASN A 121 -0.12 -2.22 -17.24
N PHE A 122 -0.40 -1.32 -16.32
CA PHE A 122 -1.73 -0.77 -16.10
C PHE A 122 -1.73 0.76 -16.12
N ASP A 123 -2.81 1.34 -16.61
CA ASP A 123 -2.98 2.80 -16.58
C ASP A 123 -3.20 3.30 -15.16
N THR A 124 -3.86 2.49 -14.34
CA THR A 124 -4.11 2.79 -12.93
C THR A 124 -3.83 1.56 -12.09
N ILE A 125 -3.51 1.78 -10.82
CA ILE A 125 -3.38 0.71 -9.82
C ILE A 125 -4.31 1.02 -8.65
N ILE A 126 -4.61 -0.01 -7.87
CA ILE A 126 -5.51 0.09 -6.72
C ILE A 126 -4.72 -0.26 -5.46
N TYR A 127 -4.87 0.54 -4.41
CA TYR A 127 -4.23 0.26 -3.13
C TYR A 127 -5.05 0.87 -1.98
N SER A 128 -4.63 0.61 -0.73
CA SER A 128 -5.36 1.11 0.43
C SER A 128 -5.44 2.64 0.45
N ALA A 129 -6.60 3.15 0.78
CA ALA A 129 -6.83 4.58 0.96
C ALA A 129 -6.60 5.03 2.41
N GLY A 130 -5.88 4.25 3.20
CA GLY A 130 -5.48 4.64 4.55
C GLY A 130 -6.38 4.12 5.68
N LYS A 131 -7.33 3.28 5.35
CA LYS A 131 -8.24 2.70 6.34
C LYS A 131 -8.74 1.36 5.82
N ILE A 132 -8.92 0.40 6.71
CA ILE A 132 -9.53 -0.88 6.35
C ILE A 132 -10.89 -0.60 5.72
N ARG A 133 -11.22 -1.29 4.64
CA ARG A 133 -12.45 -1.15 3.84
C ARG A 133 -12.44 -0.01 2.82
N PHE A 134 -11.33 0.73 2.72
CA PHE A 134 -11.22 1.84 1.77
C PHE A 134 -10.05 1.61 0.82
N GLN A 135 -10.32 1.79 -0.47
CA GLN A 135 -9.30 1.70 -1.52
C GLN A 135 -9.35 2.92 -2.42
N VAL A 136 -8.24 3.19 -3.07
CA VAL A 136 -8.14 4.22 -4.09
C VAL A 136 -7.56 3.62 -5.36
N GLU A 137 -8.07 4.04 -6.50
CA GLU A 137 -7.52 3.70 -7.81
C GLU A 137 -7.05 4.97 -8.49
N THR A 138 -5.77 5.02 -8.86
CA THR A 138 -5.17 6.20 -9.47
C THR A 138 -4.00 5.80 -10.35
N SER A 139 -3.52 6.74 -11.19
CA SER A 139 -2.34 6.52 -12.00
C SER A 139 -1.08 6.53 -11.14
N LEU A 140 0.04 6.07 -11.71
CA LEU A 140 1.33 6.06 -11.03
C LEU A 140 1.93 7.45 -10.82
N ASP A 141 1.48 8.41 -11.56
CA ASP A 141 2.01 9.79 -11.52
C ASP A 141 1.67 10.55 -10.24
#